data_d7839e32bc243c4e4dc4b29b2351c943
#
_entry.id   d7839e32bc243c4e4dc4b29b2351c943
#
_cell.length_a   1.000
_cell.length_b   1.000
_cell.length_c   1.000
_cell.angle_alpha   90.00
_cell.angle_beta   90.00
_cell.angle_gamma   90.00
#
_symmetry.space_group_name_H-M   'P 1'
#
loop_
_entity.id
_entity.type
_entity.pdbx_description
1 polymer ?
#
loop_
_entity_poly.entity_id
_entity_poly.type
_entity_poly.pdbx_seq_one_letter_code
_entity_poly.pdbx_strand_id
1 'polypeptide(L)'
;MKKLYLISLLFLLSVSAFSQIRLSVHLKRSQSENDITLIVDTLKIYKDNLLFKNIGYPDSFALYENVPNGEYKFYYNNLFGEKIEKTVKLDEANNQLGGQEINLYIDQLQNPKSKDLLVLNLKNKDTLTINLKFSGCFNSGADSIKVYKKNSYYFLKYKNQKRKLKSRDIEALVKYETELRSLPEVNFVSTSNALNEIIVNEEKFTYSEHSFFWNGYTILKKSLKLK
;
A
#
# COMPACT_ATOMS: atom_id res chain seq x y z
N MET A 1 -6.33 63.42 -3.94
CA MET A 1 -5.67 62.44 -4.83
C MET A 1 -4.60 61.59 -4.15
N LYS A 2 -3.66 62.12 -3.36
CA LYS A 2 -2.60 61.30 -2.69
C LYS A 2 -3.11 60.19 -1.78
N LYS A 3 -4.24 60.36 -1.05
CA LYS A 3 -4.84 59.33 -0.20
C LYS A 3 -5.43 58.14 -0.98
N LEU A 4 -5.93 58.39 -2.19
CA LEU A 4 -6.49 57.32 -3.03
C LEU A 4 -5.41 56.40 -3.58
N TYR A 5 -4.26 56.93 -3.94
CA TYR A 5 -3.11 56.14 -4.37
C TYR A 5 -2.52 55.28 -3.26
N LEU A 6 -2.52 55.76 -2.02
CA LEU A 6 -2.01 54.99 -0.89
C LEU A 6 -2.91 53.78 -0.57
N ILE A 7 -4.23 53.95 -0.67
CA ILE A 7 -5.20 52.86 -0.46
C ILE A 7 -5.10 51.81 -1.58
N SER A 8 -4.96 52.25 -2.82
CA SER A 8 -4.77 51.36 -3.97
C SER A 8 -3.45 50.60 -3.90
N LEU A 9 -2.38 51.23 -3.44
CA LEU A 9 -1.07 50.58 -3.25
C LEU A 9 -1.12 49.56 -2.11
N LEU A 10 -1.79 49.86 -1.00
CA LEU A 10 -2.02 48.93 0.11
C LEU A 10 -2.88 47.75 -0.33
N PHE A 11 -3.88 47.94 -1.18
CA PHE A 11 -4.71 46.87 -1.75
C PHE A 11 -3.90 45.95 -2.69
N LEU A 12 -3.04 46.53 -3.53
CA LEU A 12 -2.12 45.76 -4.41
C LEU A 12 -1.07 44.99 -3.62
N LEU A 13 -0.58 45.49 -2.50
CA LEU A 13 0.36 44.82 -1.63
C LEU A 13 -0.31 43.68 -0.82
N SER A 14 -1.60 43.81 -0.49
CA SER A 14 -2.33 42.76 0.21
C SER A 14 -2.69 41.55 -0.69
N VAL A 15 -2.75 41.72 -1.98
CA VAL A 15 -3.05 40.62 -2.94
C VAL A 15 -1.83 39.73 -3.20
N SER A 16 -0.61 40.23 -2.94
CA SER A 16 0.62 39.46 -3.19
C SER A 16 1.10 38.57 -2.05
N ALA A 17 0.39 38.53 -0.93
CA ALA A 17 0.79 37.75 0.27
C ALA A 17 0.10 36.38 0.36
N PHE A 18 -0.37 35.82 -0.75
CA PHE A 18 -0.74 34.40 -0.75
C PHE A 18 0.55 33.58 -0.84
N SER A 19 0.96 33.07 0.29
CA SER A 19 2.04 32.10 0.35
C SER A 19 1.70 30.94 -0.59
N GLN A 20 2.63 30.64 -1.48
CA GLN A 20 2.52 29.58 -2.46
C GLN A 20 3.46 28.47 -2.04
N ILE A 21 2.91 27.27 -1.83
CA ILE A 21 3.66 26.11 -1.41
C ILE A 21 3.93 25.22 -2.61
N ARG A 22 5.11 24.62 -2.65
CA ARG A 22 5.36 23.47 -3.52
C ARG A 22 4.86 22.21 -2.81
N LEU A 23 4.01 21.44 -3.46
CA LEU A 23 3.43 20.21 -2.94
C LEU A 23 3.92 19.01 -3.75
N SER A 24 4.62 18.10 -3.11
CA SER A 24 5.00 16.80 -3.67
C SER A 24 4.09 15.71 -3.13
N VAL A 25 3.41 15.00 -4.01
CA VAL A 25 2.54 13.88 -3.66
C VAL A 25 3.16 12.59 -4.16
N HIS A 26 3.40 11.65 -3.25
CA HIS A 26 4.00 10.36 -3.55
C HIS A 26 3.01 9.24 -3.24
N LEU A 27 2.73 8.40 -4.22
CA LEU A 27 2.09 7.11 -4.02
C LEU A 27 3.18 6.09 -3.69
N LYS A 28 3.17 5.55 -2.47
CA LYS A 28 4.23 4.68 -1.96
C LYS A 28 3.69 3.36 -1.44
N ARG A 29 4.57 2.36 -1.41
CA ARG A 29 4.40 1.16 -0.57
C ARG A 29 5.12 1.36 0.75
N SER A 30 4.49 0.94 1.85
CA SER A 30 5.06 1.08 3.20
C SER A 30 6.29 0.18 3.44
N GLN A 31 6.43 -0.89 2.64
CA GLN A 31 7.44 -1.94 2.86
C GLN A 31 8.35 -2.20 1.64
N SER A 32 8.33 -1.33 0.63
CA SER A 32 9.18 -1.44 -0.55
C SER A 32 9.80 -0.10 -0.89
N GLU A 33 11.11 -0.08 -1.08
CA GLU A 33 11.85 1.11 -1.53
C GLU A 33 11.80 1.30 -3.04
N ASN A 34 11.34 0.31 -3.79
CA ASN A 34 11.27 0.38 -5.24
C ASN A 34 9.97 1.09 -5.67
N ASP A 35 10.12 2.18 -6.40
CA ASP A 35 9.05 2.82 -7.16
C ASP A 35 8.59 1.87 -8.26
N ILE A 36 7.55 1.11 -7.96
CA ILE A 36 6.86 0.34 -8.99
C ILE A 36 5.73 1.24 -9.49
N THR A 37 5.58 1.35 -10.80
CA THR A 37 4.43 2.01 -11.42
C THR A 37 3.15 1.41 -10.85
N LEU A 38 2.46 2.18 -10.02
CA LEU A 38 1.33 1.69 -9.24
C LEU A 38 0.07 2.05 -10.01
N ILE A 39 -0.80 1.08 -10.20
CA ILE A 39 -2.12 1.34 -10.77
C ILE A 39 -3.05 1.73 -9.62
N VAL A 40 -3.12 3.03 -9.35
CA VAL A 40 -4.22 3.64 -8.64
C VAL A 40 -5.15 4.19 -9.71
N ASP A 41 -6.41 3.77 -9.73
CA ASP A 41 -7.35 4.16 -10.77
C ASP A 41 -7.57 5.67 -10.79
N THR A 42 -7.68 6.27 -9.62
CA THR A 42 -7.98 7.69 -9.50
C THR A 42 -7.45 8.25 -8.20
N LEU A 43 -6.82 9.43 -8.28
CA LEU A 43 -6.49 10.27 -7.14
C LEU A 43 -7.30 11.57 -7.23
N LYS A 44 -8.16 11.82 -6.24
CA LYS A 44 -8.90 13.08 -6.11
C LYS A 44 -8.33 13.90 -4.97
N ILE A 45 -8.07 15.16 -5.24
CA ILE A 45 -7.55 16.11 -4.26
C ILE A 45 -8.61 17.21 -4.09
N TYR A 46 -9.05 17.44 -2.88
CA TYR A 46 -9.95 18.53 -2.52
C TYR A 46 -9.19 19.55 -1.66
N LYS A 47 -9.48 20.83 -1.86
CA LYS A 47 -9.05 21.92 -1.00
C LYS A 47 -10.28 22.59 -0.41
N ASP A 48 -10.33 22.68 0.91
CA ASP A 48 -11.47 23.30 1.64
C ASP A 48 -12.82 22.77 1.14
N ASN A 49 -12.93 21.43 0.90
CA ASN A 49 -14.05 20.69 0.35
C ASN A 49 -14.41 20.99 -1.13
N LEU A 50 -13.63 21.78 -1.84
CA LEU A 50 -13.77 22.00 -3.29
C LEU A 50 -12.80 21.11 -4.06
N LEU A 51 -13.24 20.51 -5.16
CA LEU A 51 -12.38 19.67 -5.99
C LEU A 51 -11.23 20.51 -6.58
N PHE A 52 -10.00 20.22 -6.16
CA PHE A 52 -8.80 20.88 -6.62
C PHE A 52 -8.18 20.19 -7.83
N LYS A 53 -8.07 18.85 -7.77
CA LYS A 53 -7.55 18.00 -8.85
C LYS A 53 -8.28 16.66 -8.90
N ASN A 54 -8.44 16.13 -10.11
CA ASN A 54 -8.92 14.78 -10.37
C ASN A 54 -7.97 14.13 -11.39
N ILE A 55 -7.24 13.10 -11.01
CA ILE A 55 -6.16 12.49 -11.78
C ILE A 55 -6.52 11.03 -11.98
N GLY A 56 -6.77 10.64 -13.24
CA GLY A 56 -6.92 9.24 -13.62
C GLY A 56 -5.53 8.61 -13.81
N TYR A 57 -5.33 7.42 -13.26
CA TYR A 57 -4.07 6.66 -13.34
C TYR A 57 -2.84 7.53 -13.00
N PRO A 58 -2.77 8.05 -11.75
CA PRO A 58 -1.68 8.92 -11.35
C PRO A 58 -0.35 8.18 -11.37
N ASP A 59 0.71 8.88 -11.77
CA ASP A 59 2.08 8.42 -11.59
C ASP A 59 2.41 8.25 -10.10
N SER A 60 3.49 7.52 -9.80
CA SER A 60 3.97 7.33 -8.43
C SER A 60 4.37 8.64 -7.74
N PHE A 61 4.61 9.69 -8.53
CA PHE A 61 5.00 11.01 -8.06
C PHE A 61 4.28 12.11 -8.86
N ALA A 62 3.77 13.11 -8.15
CA ALA A 62 3.24 14.32 -8.74
C ALA A 62 3.75 15.57 -7.99
N LEU A 63 4.17 16.60 -8.74
CA LEU A 63 4.62 17.87 -8.21
C LEU A 63 3.64 18.96 -8.61
N TYR A 64 3.17 19.71 -7.62
CA TYR A 64 2.32 20.89 -7.83
C TYR A 64 3.05 22.13 -7.29
N GLU A 65 3.17 23.13 -8.13
CA GLU A 65 3.72 24.44 -7.75
C GLU A 65 2.60 25.42 -7.44
N ASN A 66 2.90 26.41 -6.62
CA ASN A 66 1.97 27.50 -6.30
C ASN A 66 0.65 27.02 -5.68
N VAL A 67 0.74 26.03 -4.81
CA VAL A 67 -0.43 25.49 -4.12
C VAL A 67 -0.80 26.42 -2.95
N PRO A 68 -2.05 26.90 -2.86
CA PRO A 68 -2.46 27.79 -1.77
C PRO A 68 -2.46 27.06 -0.41
N ASN A 69 -2.24 27.80 0.67
CA ASN A 69 -2.45 27.30 2.04
C ASN A 69 -3.88 26.85 2.24
N GLY A 70 -4.10 25.85 3.09
CA GLY A 70 -5.43 25.34 3.39
C GLY A 70 -5.44 23.86 3.82
N GLU A 71 -6.64 23.33 4.01
CA GLU A 71 -6.85 21.92 4.28
C GLU A 71 -7.05 21.17 2.96
N TYR A 72 -6.26 20.10 2.79
CA TYR A 72 -6.30 19.23 1.62
C TYR A 72 -6.73 17.84 2.00
N LYS A 73 -7.69 17.26 1.25
CA LYS A 73 -8.14 15.89 1.38
C LYS A 73 -7.81 15.10 0.13
N PHE A 74 -7.11 14.00 0.30
CA PHE A 74 -6.70 13.08 -0.75
C PHE A 74 -7.56 11.82 -0.67
N TYR A 75 -8.25 11.50 -1.77
CA TYR A 75 -9.08 10.30 -1.89
C TYR A 75 -8.49 9.38 -2.96
N TYR A 76 -8.23 8.15 -2.60
CA TYR A 76 -7.71 7.12 -3.52
C TYR A 76 -8.14 5.73 -3.06
N ASN A 77 -8.03 4.73 -3.94
CA ASN A 77 -8.19 3.34 -3.56
C ASN A 77 -6.81 2.73 -3.27
N ASN A 78 -6.71 1.94 -2.20
CA ASN A 78 -5.52 1.15 -1.92
C ASN A 78 -5.52 -0.16 -2.73
N LEU A 79 -4.47 -1.00 -2.59
CA LEU A 79 -4.35 -2.29 -3.29
C LEU A 79 -5.46 -3.29 -2.92
N PHE A 80 -6.14 -3.09 -1.81
CA PHE A 80 -7.23 -3.94 -1.33
C PHE A 80 -8.62 -3.43 -1.76
N GLY A 81 -8.66 -2.41 -2.63
CA GLY A 81 -9.91 -1.79 -3.10
C GLY A 81 -10.62 -0.93 -2.04
N GLU A 82 -9.94 -0.63 -0.93
CA GLU A 82 -10.50 0.24 0.11
C GLU A 82 -10.35 1.70 -0.29
N LYS A 83 -11.40 2.48 -0.06
CA LYS A 83 -11.37 3.93 -0.23
C LYS A 83 -10.64 4.57 0.94
N ILE A 84 -9.54 5.23 0.64
CA ILE A 84 -8.71 5.91 1.63
C ILE A 84 -8.93 7.41 1.53
N GLU A 85 -9.09 8.05 2.67
CA GLU A 85 -9.07 9.49 2.83
C GLU A 85 -7.87 9.87 3.68
N LYS A 86 -7.08 10.84 3.21
CA LYS A 86 -6.00 11.45 3.99
C LYS A 86 -6.16 12.95 4.00
N THR A 87 -6.30 13.53 5.19
CA THR A 87 -6.37 14.98 5.38
C THR A 87 -5.02 15.53 5.79
N VAL A 88 -4.61 16.62 5.18
CA VAL A 88 -3.35 17.33 5.48
C VAL A 88 -3.61 18.83 5.45
N LYS A 89 -3.09 19.55 6.44
CA LYS A 89 -3.07 21.00 6.44
C LYS A 89 -1.74 21.48 5.85
N LEU A 90 -1.81 22.22 4.75
CA LEU A 90 -0.67 22.88 4.16
C LEU A 90 -0.58 24.31 4.71
N ASP A 91 0.55 24.63 5.31
CA ASP A 91 0.85 25.97 5.81
C ASP A 91 2.34 26.30 5.64
N GLU A 92 2.68 27.57 5.75
CA GLU A 92 4.06 28.06 5.62
C GLU A 92 5.00 27.50 6.71
N ALA A 93 4.50 27.26 7.90
CA ALA A 93 5.32 26.81 9.02
C ALA A 93 5.89 25.39 8.77
N ASN A 94 5.20 24.60 7.95
CA ASN A 94 5.61 23.26 7.55
C ASN A 94 6.32 23.23 6.19
N ASN A 95 6.49 24.39 5.54
CA ASN A 95 7.14 24.51 4.23
C ASN A 95 8.67 24.59 4.41
N GLN A 96 9.32 23.43 4.54
CA GLN A 96 10.77 23.36 4.53
C GLN A 96 11.32 23.76 3.15
N LEU A 97 12.62 24.08 3.04
CA LEU A 97 13.34 24.41 1.81
C LEU A 97 13.13 23.34 0.70
N GLY A 98 12.09 23.38 -0.05
CA GLY A 98 11.75 22.37 -1.08
C GLY A 98 10.26 22.05 -1.21
N GLY A 99 9.43 22.55 -0.30
CA GLY A 99 8.00 22.31 -0.28
C GLY A 99 7.58 21.21 0.71
N GLN A 100 6.29 20.90 0.69
CA GLN A 100 5.70 19.86 1.56
C GLN A 100 5.54 18.54 0.81
N GLU A 101 6.02 17.46 1.43
CA GLU A 101 5.92 16.10 0.90
C GLU A 101 4.75 15.35 1.54
N ILE A 102 3.89 14.75 0.72
CA ILE A 102 2.77 13.93 1.16
C ILE A 102 2.95 12.51 0.62
N ASN A 103 3.10 11.56 1.54
CA ASN A 103 3.18 10.14 1.22
C ASN A 103 1.81 9.49 1.37
N LEU A 104 1.26 8.94 0.29
CA LEU A 104 0.02 8.18 0.24
C LEU A 104 0.36 6.70 0.13
N TYR A 105 0.12 5.93 1.19
CA TYR A 105 0.44 4.51 1.23
C TYR A 105 -0.70 3.68 0.67
N ILE A 106 -0.41 2.86 -0.34
CA ILE A 106 -1.41 2.08 -1.05
C ILE A 106 -1.48 0.61 -0.62
N ASP A 107 -0.51 0.14 0.16
CA ASP A 107 -0.38 -1.26 0.61
C ASP A 107 -0.76 -1.45 2.08
N GLN A 108 -1.51 -0.53 2.66
CA GLN A 108 -2.00 -0.62 4.04
C GLN A 108 -3.48 -1.03 4.05
N LEU A 109 -3.74 -2.25 4.53
CA LEU A 109 -5.08 -2.75 4.76
C LEU A 109 -5.66 -2.12 6.03
N GLN A 110 -6.79 -1.43 5.92
CA GLN A 110 -7.44 -0.77 7.05
C GLN A 110 -8.54 -1.64 7.68
N ASN A 111 -9.28 -2.39 6.86
CA ASN A 111 -10.42 -3.18 7.28
C ASN A 111 -10.24 -4.66 6.90
N PRO A 112 -9.57 -5.47 7.74
CA PRO A 112 -9.37 -6.88 7.47
C PRO A 112 -10.71 -7.62 7.33
N LYS A 113 -10.92 -8.30 6.21
CA LYS A 113 -12.19 -8.96 5.89
C LYS A 113 -12.37 -10.32 6.57
N SER A 114 -11.32 -10.95 7.06
CA SER A 114 -11.39 -12.33 7.57
C SER A 114 -11.12 -12.44 9.07
N LYS A 115 -12.00 -13.18 9.78
CA LYS A 115 -11.81 -13.55 11.19
C LYS A 115 -11.28 -14.98 11.35
N ASP A 116 -11.55 -15.87 10.38
CA ASP A 116 -11.26 -17.31 10.46
C ASP A 116 -10.00 -17.66 9.66
N LEU A 117 -8.85 -17.20 10.15
CA LEU A 117 -7.58 -17.42 9.50
C LEU A 117 -7.10 -18.86 9.70
N LEU A 118 -6.68 -19.51 8.59
CA LEU A 118 -6.19 -20.89 8.60
C LEU A 118 -4.95 -21.05 9.50
N VAL A 119 -4.07 -20.05 9.48
CA VAL A 119 -2.86 -20.06 10.32
C VAL A 119 -3.17 -20.11 11.82
N LEU A 120 -4.22 -19.41 12.27
CA LEU A 120 -4.63 -19.41 13.68
C LEU A 120 -5.42 -20.66 14.05
N ASN A 121 -6.16 -21.24 13.10
CA ASN A 121 -7.02 -22.40 13.29
C ASN A 121 -6.31 -23.76 13.11
N LEU A 122 -4.98 -23.75 12.84
CA LEU A 122 -4.19 -24.97 12.74
C LEU A 122 -4.34 -25.82 14.00
N LYS A 123 -4.76 -27.05 13.80
CA LYS A 123 -4.79 -28.10 14.88
C LYS A 123 -3.44 -28.76 15.02
N ASN A 124 -3.28 -29.51 16.09
CA ASN A 124 -2.07 -30.28 16.30
C ASN A 124 -1.91 -31.37 15.20
N LYS A 125 -0.74 -31.43 14.59
CA LYS A 125 -0.35 -32.23 13.42
C LYS A 125 -0.79 -31.69 12.07
N ASP A 126 -1.61 -30.62 11.99
CA ASP A 126 -1.90 -29.98 10.72
C ASP A 126 -0.67 -29.31 10.12
N THR A 127 -0.65 -29.26 8.81
CA THR A 127 0.36 -28.54 8.03
C THR A 127 -0.33 -27.53 7.10
N LEU A 128 0.02 -26.26 7.28
CA LEU A 128 -0.33 -25.20 6.37
C LEU A 128 0.80 -25.03 5.35
N THR A 129 0.46 -25.04 4.08
CA THR A 129 1.39 -24.83 2.97
C THR A 129 1.04 -23.52 2.27
N ILE A 130 2.01 -22.64 2.15
CA ILE A 130 1.93 -21.38 1.42
C ILE A 130 2.76 -21.54 0.17
N ASN A 131 2.12 -21.47 -1.00
CA ASN A 131 2.75 -21.61 -2.30
C ASN A 131 2.71 -20.31 -3.05
N LEU A 132 3.80 -20.00 -3.76
CA LEU A 132 3.84 -19.04 -4.84
C LEU A 132 4.22 -19.80 -6.12
N LYS A 133 3.41 -19.64 -7.18
CA LYS A 133 3.76 -20.04 -8.54
C LYS A 133 3.71 -18.80 -9.41
N PHE A 134 4.69 -18.58 -10.23
CA PHE A 134 4.70 -17.45 -11.14
C PHE A 134 5.16 -17.88 -12.54
N SER A 135 4.58 -17.22 -13.53
CA SER A 135 4.94 -17.38 -14.94
C SER A 135 4.94 -16.04 -15.63
N GLY A 136 5.90 -15.81 -16.50
CA GLY A 136 6.02 -14.63 -17.33
C GLY A 136 6.75 -14.97 -18.63
N CYS A 137 6.88 -14.00 -19.53
CA CYS A 137 7.47 -14.22 -20.87
C CYS A 137 8.90 -14.79 -20.82
N PHE A 138 9.67 -14.48 -19.78
CA PHE A 138 11.09 -14.84 -19.69
C PHE A 138 11.44 -15.63 -18.44
N ASN A 139 10.50 -15.81 -17.51
CA ASN A 139 10.78 -16.42 -16.22
C ASN A 139 9.56 -17.13 -15.67
N SER A 140 9.78 -18.31 -15.09
CA SER A 140 8.76 -19.04 -14.35
C SER A 140 9.39 -19.73 -13.16
N GLY A 141 8.60 -19.98 -12.12
CA GLY A 141 9.10 -20.65 -10.94
C GLY A 141 8.00 -20.92 -9.90
N ALA A 142 8.41 -21.66 -8.89
CA ALA A 142 7.57 -21.95 -7.73
C ALA A 142 8.39 -21.93 -6.45
N ASP A 143 7.76 -21.50 -5.36
CA ASP A 143 8.35 -21.49 -4.03
C ASP A 143 7.28 -21.91 -3.01
N SER A 144 7.69 -22.54 -1.90
CA SER A 144 6.77 -23.09 -0.92
C SER A 144 7.31 -23.00 0.50
N ILE A 145 6.47 -22.47 1.39
CA ILE A 145 6.72 -22.41 2.84
C ILE A 145 5.73 -23.35 3.53
N LYS A 146 6.21 -24.23 4.41
CA LYS A 146 5.36 -25.09 5.23
C LYS A 146 5.41 -24.67 6.68
N VAL A 147 4.24 -24.56 7.29
CA VAL A 147 4.07 -24.30 8.72
C VAL A 147 3.26 -25.43 9.33
N TYR A 148 3.71 -26.01 10.42
CA TYR A 148 2.98 -27.07 11.11
C TYR A 148 2.93 -26.83 12.60
N LYS A 149 1.89 -27.34 13.24
CA LYS A 149 1.66 -27.23 14.69
C LYS A 149 1.98 -28.54 15.38
N LYS A 150 2.76 -28.48 16.46
CA LYS A 150 3.07 -29.61 17.31
C LYS A 150 3.12 -29.16 18.78
N ASN A 151 2.33 -29.80 19.66
CA ASN A 151 2.29 -29.49 21.09
C ASN A 151 2.14 -27.98 21.36
N SER A 152 1.14 -27.35 20.76
CA SER A 152 0.84 -25.92 20.87
C SER A 152 1.90 -24.96 20.31
N TYR A 153 2.97 -25.46 19.72
CA TYR A 153 4.00 -24.65 19.07
C TYR A 153 3.93 -24.75 17.55
N TYR A 154 4.25 -23.63 16.90
CA TYR A 154 4.35 -23.55 15.45
C TYR A 154 5.80 -23.75 15.02
N PHE A 155 5.99 -24.48 13.93
CA PHE A 155 7.27 -24.74 13.30
C PHE A 155 7.19 -24.41 11.81
N LEU A 156 8.28 -23.89 11.29
CA LEU A 156 8.46 -23.60 9.86
C LEU A 156 9.40 -24.63 9.25
N LYS A 157 9.08 -25.04 8.02
CA LYS A 157 9.98 -25.77 7.12
C LYS A 157 10.04 -25.02 5.78
N TYR A 158 11.24 -24.64 5.37
CA TYR A 158 11.49 -23.98 4.09
C TYR A 158 12.82 -24.49 3.55
N LYS A 159 12.80 -25.15 2.38
CA LYS A 159 13.99 -25.83 1.83
C LYS A 159 14.62 -26.73 2.91
N ASN A 160 15.90 -26.49 3.22
CA ASN A 160 16.66 -27.22 4.26
C ASN A 160 16.54 -26.58 5.66
N GLN A 161 15.83 -25.48 5.80
CA GLN A 161 15.66 -24.82 7.10
C GLN A 161 14.43 -25.36 7.82
N LYS A 162 14.61 -25.62 9.11
CA LYS A 162 13.53 -25.99 10.03
C LYS A 162 13.74 -25.30 11.37
N ARG A 163 12.71 -24.56 11.84
CA ARG A 163 12.80 -23.87 13.11
C ARG A 163 11.45 -23.68 13.78
N LYS A 164 11.45 -23.49 15.09
CA LYS A 164 10.29 -23.04 15.86
C LYS A 164 9.99 -21.57 15.51
N LEU A 165 8.71 -21.23 15.35
CA LEU A 165 8.25 -19.88 15.12
C LEU A 165 8.09 -19.11 16.43
N LYS A 166 8.42 -17.82 16.40
CA LYS A 166 8.17 -16.84 17.45
C LYS A 166 6.86 -16.12 17.17
N SER A 167 6.31 -15.41 18.17
CA SER A 167 5.07 -14.61 18.00
C SER A 167 5.12 -13.70 16.78
N ARG A 168 6.24 -12.97 16.59
CA ARG A 168 6.42 -12.10 15.41
C ARG A 168 6.35 -12.85 14.07
N ASP A 169 6.82 -14.09 14.01
CA ASP A 169 6.73 -14.91 12.80
C ASP A 169 5.26 -15.30 12.52
N ILE A 170 4.49 -15.58 13.58
CA ILE A 170 3.05 -15.90 13.47
C ILE A 170 2.28 -14.65 13.03
N GLU A 171 2.60 -13.49 13.59
CA GLU A 171 2.01 -12.21 13.17
C GLU A 171 2.26 -11.92 11.66
N ALA A 172 3.46 -12.23 11.16
CA ALA A 172 3.77 -12.09 9.74
C ALA A 172 2.93 -13.05 8.86
N LEU A 173 2.68 -14.30 9.33
CA LEU A 173 1.81 -15.26 8.65
C LEU A 173 0.35 -14.80 8.65
N VAL A 174 -0.13 -14.31 9.80
CA VAL A 174 -1.48 -13.75 9.96
C VAL A 174 -1.67 -12.56 9.01
N LYS A 175 -0.71 -11.64 9.00
CA LYS A 175 -0.74 -10.48 8.10
C LYS A 175 -0.82 -10.93 6.64
N TYR A 176 0.06 -11.86 6.22
CA TYR A 176 0.07 -12.40 4.86
C TYR A 176 -1.27 -12.99 4.46
N GLU A 177 -1.86 -13.87 5.29
CA GLU A 177 -3.14 -14.50 4.99
C GLU A 177 -4.28 -13.47 4.94
N THR A 178 -4.28 -12.51 5.87
CA THR A 178 -5.29 -11.46 5.92
C THR A 178 -5.25 -10.56 4.67
N GLU A 179 -4.06 -10.13 4.27
CA GLU A 179 -3.88 -9.35 3.06
C GLU A 179 -4.31 -10.14 1.81
N LEU A 180 -3.85 -11.38 1.67
CA LEU A 180 -4.20 -12.24 0.54
C LEU A 180 -5.72 -12.41 0.38
N ARG A 181 -6.44 -12.62 1.49
CA ARG A 181 -7.91 -12.75 1.50
C ARG A 181 -8.64 -11.43 1.23
N SER A 182 -7.98 -10.30 1.40
CA SER A 182 -8.55 -8.97 1.22
C SER A 182 -8.32 -8.39 -0.17
N LEU A 183 -7.48 -9.03 -0.98
CA LEU A 183 -7.25 -8.59 -2.36
C LEU A 183 -8.55 -8.67 -3.17
N PRO A 184 -8.83 -7.67 -4.02
CA PRO A 184 -9.98 -7.72 -4.91
C PRO A 184 -9.76 -8.78 -5.99
N GLU A 185 -10.84 -9.36 -6.48
CA GLU A 185 -10.78 -10.16 -7.70
C GLU A 185 -10.46 -9.24 -8.88
N VAL A 186 -9.34 -9.47 -9.53
CA VAL A 186 -8.90 -8.68 -10.69
C VAL A 186 -8.99 -9.51 -11.93
N ASN A 187 -9.85 -9.11 -12.86
CA ASN A 187 -9.96 -9.69 -14.20
C ASN A 187 -9.04 -8.95 -15.18
N PHE A 188 -7.74 -9.03 -14.96
CA PHE A 188 -6.78 -8.41 -15.87
C PHE A 188 -6.11 -9.47 -16.74
N VAL A 189 -6.06 -9.24 -18.03
CA VAL A 189 -5.29 -10.09 -18.97
C VAL A 189 -3.87 -9.58 -18.99
N SER A 190 -2.93 -10.35 -18.43
CA SER A 190 -1.49 -10.03 -18.42
C SER A 190 -0.69 -11.19 -18.97
N THR A 191 0.45 -10.90 -19.56
CA THR A 191 1.45 -11.91 -19.98
C THR A 191 2.21 -12.52 -18.80
N SER A 192 2.01 -11.96 -17.61
CA SER A 192 2.62 -12.43 -16.37
C SER A 192 1.54 -12.79 -15.35
N ASN A 193 1.73 -13.88 -14.63
CA ASN A 193 0.77 -14.39 -13.66
C ASN A 193 1.51 -14.82 -12.37
N ALA A 194 0.96 -14.46 -11.23
CA ALA A 194 1.41 -14.95 -9.92
C ALA A 194 0.22 -15.57 -9.18
N LEU A 195 0.35 -16.83 -8.82
CA LEU A 195 -0.65 -17.58 -8.08
C LEU A 195 -0.16 -17.80 -6.66
N ASN A 196 -0.85 -17.20 -5.69
CA ASN A 196 -0.63 -17.42 -4.27
C ASN A 196 -1.67 -18.40 -3.73
N GLU A 197 -1.23 -19.44 -3.05
CA GLU A 197 -2.09 -20.48 -2.50
C GLU A 197 -1.79 -20.68 -1.01
N ILE A 198 -2.83 -20.81 -0.20
CA ILE A 198 -2.76 -21.33 1.17
C ILE A 198 -3.59 -22.59 1.21
N ILE A 199 -2.99 -23.67 1.72
CA ILE A 199 -3.61 -25.00 1.77
C ILE A 199 -3.43 -25.57 3.19
N VAL A 200 -4.53 -25.93 3.84
CA VAL A 200 -4.53 -26.72 5.09
C VAL A 200 -5.46 -27.90 4.87
N ASN A 201 -4.96 -29.11 4.98
CA ASN A 201 -5.71 -30.34 4.72
C ASN A 201 -6.41 -30.25 3.34
N GLU A 202 -7.76 -30.19 3.31
CA GLU A 202 -8.56 -30.06 2.09
C GLU A 202 -8.98 -28.62 1.79
N GLU A 203 -8.81 -27.69 2.74
CA GLU A 203 -9.14 -26.28 2.56
C GLU A 203 -8.06 -25.60 1.73
N LYS A 204 -8.47 -24.94 0.65
CA LYS A 204 -7.58 -24.21 -0.24
C LYS A 204 -8.10 -22.80 -0.46
N PHE A 205 -7.21 -21.83 -0.31
CA PHE A 205 -7.45 -20.47 -0.70
C PHE A 205 -6.43 -20.07 -1.77
N THR A 206 -6.92 -19.58 -2.91
CA THR A 206 -6.09 -19.17 -4.04
C THR A 206 -6.38 -17.76 -4.45
N TYR A 207 -5.32 -17.03 -4.76
CA TYR A 207 -5.36 -15.74 -5.40
C TYR A 207 -4.45 -15.76 -6.63
N SER A 208 -4.96 -15.29 -7.75
CA SER A 208 -4.18 -15.15 -8.98
C SER A 208 -3.98 -13.68 -9.28
N GLU A 209 -2.74 -13.23 -9.24
CA GLU A 209 -2.38 -11.85 -9.55
C GLU A 209 -1.71 -11.78 -10.91
N HIS A 210 -2.30 -11.01 -11.82
CA HIS A 210 -1.80 -10.87 -13.18
C HIS A 210 -0.82 -9.70 -13.36
N SER A 211 -0.67 -8.85 -12.36
CA SER A 211 0.07 -7.59 -12.45
C SER A 211 1.28 -7.49 -11.53
N PHE A 212 1.52 -8.46 -10.66
CA PHE A 212 2.57 -8.46 -9.63
C PHE A 212 2.55 -7.25 -8.67
N PHE A 213 1.40 -6.61 -8.51
CA PHE A 213 1.28 -5.42 -7.65
C PHE A 213 1.38 -5.75 -6.17
N TRP A 214 0.87 -6.91 -5.75
CA TRP A 214 0.99 -7.36 -4.38
C TRP A 214 2.22 -8.24 -4.21
N ASN A 215 3.12 -7.83 -3.35
CA ASN A 215 4.37 -8.53 -3.08
C ASN A 215 4.38 -9.25 -1.72
N GLY A 216 3.22 -9.62 -1.21
CA GLY A 216 3.04 -10.19 0.12
C GLY A 216 3.91 -11.42 0.39
N TYR A 217 4.10 -12.31 -0.60
CA TYR A 217 4.98 -13.47 -0.42
C TYR A 217 6.44 -13.09 -0.19
N THR A 218 6.95 -12.11 -0.94
CA THR A 218 8.32 -11.59 -0.77
C THR A 218 8.49 -10.92 0.59
N ILE A 219 7.50 -10.14 1.03
CA ILE A 219 7.47 -9.52 2.36
C ILE A 219 7.43 -10.57 3.45
N LEU A 220 6.62 -11.63 3.29
CA LEU A 220 6.56 -12.75 4.22
C LEU A 220 7.93 -13.43 4.34
N LYS A 221 8.59 -13.76 3.23
CA LYS A 221 9.93 -14.36 3.25
C LYS A 221 10.94 -13.47 4.00
N LYS A 222 10.96 -12.17 3.72
CA LYS A 222 11.82 -11.19 4.41
C LYS A 222 11.54 -11.18 5.92
N SER A 223 10.27 -11.13 6.31
CA SER A 223 9.84 -11.14 7.72
C SER A 223 10.24 -12.42 8.44
N LEU A 224 10.12 -13.56 7.76
CA LEU A 224 10.54 -14.88 8.26
C LEU A 224 12.05 -15.13 8.12
N LYS A 225 12.82 -14.19 7.56
CA LYS A 225 14.26 -14.30 7.30
C LYS A 225 14.64 -15.51 6.44
N LEU A 226 13.84 -15.82 5.42
CA LEU A 226 14.07 -16.90 4.46
C LEU A 226 14.88 -16.40 3.25
N LYS A 227 15.81 -17.22 2.79
CA LYS A 227 16.67 -16.93 1.63
C LYS A 227 16.39 -17.89 0.47
#